data_637063ac24f064cc142dd80014de794c
#
_entry.id   637063ac24f064cc142dd80014de794c
#
_cell.length_a   1.000
_cell.length_b   1.000
_cell.length_c   1.000
_cell.angle_alpha   90.00
_cell.angle_beta   90.00
_cell.angle_gamma   90.00
#
_symmetry.space_group_name_H-M   'P 1'
#
loop_
_entity.id
_entity.type
_entity.pdbx_description
1 polymer ?
#
loop_
_entity_poly.entity_id
_entity_poly.type
_entity_poly.pdbx_seq_one_letter_code
_entity_poly.pdbx_strand_id
1 'polypeptide(L)'
;AILGPGEMFGELSLFDPGPRTMTATAVAETQLMGLGNDSLTELLTGRPEVAKALMAALAARLRRTNEHLADLVFTDVPGRVAKALLDLANRFGRPVEDGIMVAHDLTQEELAQLVGASRETVNKALADFATRGWLKLEARAVLLLDIERLKRRAR
;
A
#
# COMPACT_ATOMS: atom_id res chain seq x y z
N ALA A 1 4.81 -2.04 -3.27
CA ALA A 1 3.74 -1.07 -2.97
C ALA A 1 2.48 -1.43 -3.74
N ILE A 2 1.31 -1.14 -3.19
CA ILE A 2 0.03 -1.27 -3.87
C ILE A 2 -0.42 0.14 -4.26
N LEU A 3 -0.92 0.29 -5.49
CA LEU A 3 -1.45 1.55 -5.99
C LEU A 3 -2.96 1.45 -6.13
N GLY A 4 -3.67 2.52 -5.81
CA GLY A 4 -5.11 2.64 -5.92
C GLY A 4 -5.55 3.66 -6.98
N PRO A 5 -6.85 3.89 -7.10
CA PRO A 5 -7.38 4.88 -8.04
C PRO A 5 -6.75 6.26 -7.86
N GLY A 6 -6.39 6.90 -8.96
CA GLY A 6 -5.76 8.22 -8.98
C GLY A 6 -4.26 8.25 -8.65
N GLU A 7 -3.67 7.10 -8.31
CA GLU A 7 -2.22 7.01 -8.13
C GLU A 7 -1.49 6.75 -9.45
N MET A 8 -0.25 7.17 -9.53
CA MET A 8 0.54 7.17 -10.75
C MET A 8 1.81 6.33 -10.57
N PHE A 9 2.29 5.74 -11.67
CA PHE A 9 3.57 5.03 -11.71
C PHE A 9 4.28 5.23 -13.05
N GLY A 10 5.59 4.96 -13.06
CA GLY A 10 6.43 5.10 -14.25
C GLY A 10 6.92 6.51 -14.52
N GLU A 11 6.56 7.48 -13.69
CA GLU A 11 6.94 8.90 -13.79
C GLU A 11 8.43 9.13 -13.61
N LEU A 12 9.13 8.26 -12.88
CA LEU A 12 10.55 8.42 -12.57
C LEU A 12 11.42 8.45 -13.85
N SER A 13 11.07 7.66 -14.85
CA SER A 13 11.81 7.63 -16.11
C SER A 13 11.69 8.90 -16.95
N LEU A 14 10.80 9.82 -16.58
CA LEU A 14 10.76 11.16 -17.18
C LEU A 14 11.91 12.04 -16.66
N PHE A 15 12.21 11.93 -15.37
CA PHE A 15 13.19 12.77 -14.69
C PHE A 15 14.58 12.12 -14.61
N ASP A 16 14.61 10.79 -14.56
CA ASP A 16 15.82 9.97 -14.54
C ASP A 16 15.71 8.90 -15.63
N PRO A 17 16.15 9.23 -16.87
CA PRO A 17 16.08 8.32 -18.00
C PRO A 17 16.93 7.07 -17.76
N GLY A 18 16.29 5.90 -17.78
CA GLY A 18 16.95 4.62 -17.54
C GLY A 18 16.01 3.44 -17.74
N PRO A 19 16.50 2.21 -17.53
CA PRO A 19 15.67 1.02 -17.60
C PRO A 19 14.60 1.04 -16.51
N ARG A 20 13.47 0.38 -16.77
CA ARG A 20 12.44 0.19 -15.72
C ARG A 20 13.00 -0.67 -14.59
N THR A 21 12.85 -0.21 -13.36
CA THR A 21 13.40 -0.85 -12.16
C THR A 21 12.44 -1.82 -11.50
N MET A 22 11.16 -1.83 -11.92
CA MET A 22 10.13 -2.67 -11.33
C MET A 22 9.07 -3.09 -12.35
N THR A 23 8.37 -4.16 -12.04
CA THR A 23 7.18 -4.64 -12.75
C THR A 23 5.93 -4.10 -12.07
N ALA A 24 4.95 -3.66 -12.86
CA ALA A 24 3.61 -3.35 -12.38
C ALA A 24 2.67 -4.49 -12.79
N THR A 25 1.95 -5.03 -11.82
CA THR A 25 0.99 -6.14 -12.02
C THR A 25 -0.39 -5.72 -11.55
N ALA A 26 -1.41 -5.90 -12.37
CA ALA A 26 -2.79 -5.66 -11.98
C ALA A 26 -3.25 -6.76 -11.01
N VAL A 27 -3.69 -6.37 -9.80
CA VAL A 27 -4.24 -7.26 -8.77
C VAL A 27 -5.74 -7.50 -9.01
N ALA A 28 -6.42 -6.52 -9.60
CA ALA A 28 -7.82 -6.57 -9.99
C ALA A 28 -8.00 -5.98 -11.38
N GLU A 29 -9.19 -6.08 -11.95
CA GLU A 29 -9.53 -5.40 -13.20
C GLU A 29 -9.27 -3.89 -13.06
N THR A 30 -8.42 -3.34 -13.92
CA THR A 30 -7.88 -2.00 -13.77
C THR A 30 -7.87 -1.26 -15.11
N GLN A 31 -8.39 -0.05 -15.10
CA GLN A 31 -8.26 0.88 -16.22
C GLN A 31 -7.09 1.83 -15.97
N LEU A 32 -6.22 1.94 -16.96
CA LEU A 32 -5.05 2.82 -16.91
C LEU A 32 -5.17 3.90 -17.98
N MET A 33 -4.83 5.14 -17.61
CA MET A 33 -4.63 6.21 -18.56
C MET A 33 -3.13 6.39 -18.79
N GLY A 34 -2.70 6.16 -20.02
CA GLY A 34 -1.29 6.39 -20.42
C GLY A 34 -1.06 7.84 -20.82
N LEU A 35 0.05 8.40 -20.37
CA LEU A 35 0.51 9.72 -20.78
C LEU A 35 1.95 9.62 -21.31
N GLY A 36 2.17 10.09 -22.53
CA GLY A 36 3.51 10.14 -23.15
C GLY A 36 4.38 11.22 -22.54
N ASN A 37 5.70 11.06 -22.65
CA ASN A 37 6.67 12.00 -22.07
C ASN A 37 6.50 13.43 -22.61
N ASP A 38 6.26 13.60 -23.90
CA ASP A 38 6.10 14.93 -24.53
C ASP A 38 4.83 15.62 -23.99
N SER A 39 3.71 14.90 -23.94
CA SER A 39 2.43 15.41 -23.39
C SER A 39 2.55 15.75 -21.91
N LEU A 40 3.30 14.94 -21.13
CA LEU A 40 3.53 15.22 -19.71
C LEU A 40 4.42 16.46 -19.55
N THR A 41 5.46 16.59 -20.37
CA THR A 41 6.34 17.78 -20.35
C THR A 41 5.57 19.06 -20.70
N GLU A 42 4.75 19.02 -21.74
CA GLU A 42 3.87 20.13 -22.12
C GLU A 42 2.90 20.49 -20.98
N LEU A 43 2.30 19.48 -20.36
CA LEU A 43 1.38 19.67 -19.23
C LEU A 43 2.08 20.34 -18.03
N LEU A 44 3.30 19.89 -17.69
CA LEU A 44 4.08 20.44 -16.58
C LEU A 44 4.54 21.87 -16.82
N THR A 45 4.91 22.21 -18.06
CA THR A 45 5.35 23.56 -18.42
C THR A 45 4.19 24.54 -18.58
N GLY A 46 3.06 24.07 -19.13
CA GLY A 46 1.87 24.88 -19.35
C GLY A 46 1.00 25.08 -18.12
N ARG A 47 1.14 24.25 -17.09
CA ARG A 47 0.29 24.26 -15.88
C ARG A 47 1.12 24.07 -14.61
N PRO A 48 1.61 25.14 -13.99
CA PRO A 48 2.44 25.07 -12.78
C PRO A 48 1.78 24.33 -11.60
N GLU A 49 0.45 24.35 -11.51
CA GLU A 49 -0.30 23.64 -10.50
C GLU A 49 -0.17 22.12 -10.64
N VAL A 50 -0.05 21.61 -11.88
CA VAL A 50 0.19 20.17 -12.13
C VAL A 50 1.59 19.78 -11.70
N ALA A 51 2.59 20.61 -12.00
CA ALA A 51 3.96 20.39 -11.54
C ALA A 51 4.04 20.35 -10.00
N LYS A 52 3.35 21.30 -9.33
CA LYS A 52 3.27 21.32 -7.86
C LYS A 52 2.58 20.08 -7.30
N ALA A 53 1.49 19.63 -7.91
CA ALA A 53 0.78 18.42 -7.50
C ALA A 53 1.64 17.17 -7.67
N LEU A 54 2.37 17.06 -8.78
CA LEU A 54 3.32 15.98 -9.03
C LEU A 54 4.44 15.96 -7.98
N MET A 55 5.07 17.10 -7.70
CA MET A 55 6.10 17.19 -6.67
C MET A 55 5.54 16.81 -5.28
N ALA A 56 4.33 17.21 -4.94
CA ALA A 56 3.68 16.84 -3.69
C ALA A 56 3.43 15.32 -3.61
N ALA A 57 3.01 14.69 -4.70
CA ALA A 57 2.82 13.24 -4.77
C ALA A 57 4.14 12.48 -4.62
N LEU A 58 5.22 12.92 -5.28
CA LEU A 58 6.56 12.34 -5.15
C LEU A 58 7.11 12.51 -3.74
N ALA A 59 6.95 13.68 -3.11
CA ALA A 59 7.36 13.92 -1.73
C ALA A 59 6.59 13.05 -0.73
N ALA A 60 5.28 12.86 -0.94
CA ALA A 60 4.48 11.95 -0.13
C ALA A 60 4.92 10.47 -0.31
N ARG A 61 5.27 10.07 -1.54
CA ARG A 61 5.80 8.74 -1.83
C ARG A 61 7.14 8.51 -1.14
N LEU A 62 8.05 9.49 -1.21
CA LEU A 62 9.36 9.41 -0.54
C LEU A 62 9.20 9.28 0.97
N ARG A 63 8.32 10.06 1.60
CA ARG A 63 8.02 9.91 3.04
C ARG A 63 7.54 8.51 3.39
N ARG A 64 6.56 7.97 2.64
CA ARG A 64 6.07 6.59 2.85
C ARG A 64 7.17 5.54 2.70
N THR A 65 8.07 5.72 1.73
CA THR A 65 9.20 4.81 1.53
C THR A 65 10.17 4.87 2.73
N ASN A 66 10.48 6.06 3.22
CA ASN A 66 11.34 6.23 4.40
C ASN A 66 10.72 5.63 5.66
N GLU A 67 9.42 5.81 5.86
CA GLU A 67 8.67 5.20 6.97
C GLU A 67 8.71 3.67 6.87
N HIS A 68 8.50 3.12 5.67
CA HIS A 68 8.58 1.67 5.44
C HIS A 68 9.98 1.11 5.71
N LEU A 69 11.04 1.83 5.30
CA LEU A 69 12.42 1.44 5.64
C LEU A 69 12.68 1.47 7.14
N ALA A 70 12.20 2.49 7.85
CA ALA A 70 12.29 2.56 9.30
C ALA A 70 11.56 1.38 9.97
N ASP A 71 10.37 1.02 9.48
CA ASP A 71 9.62 -0.11 9.98
C ASP A 71 10.35 -1.45 9.80
N LEU A 72 11.08 -1.63 8.70
CA LEU A 72 11.88 -2.84 8.48
C LEU A 72 13.03 -2.99 9.51
N VAL A 73 13.53 -1.87 10.01
CA VAL A 73 14.64 -1.84 10.97
C VAL A 73 14.14 -1.92 12.42
N PHE A 74 13.09 -1.18 12.75
CA PHE A 74 12.70 -0.93 14.13
C PHE A 74 11.40 -1.62 14.57
N THR A 75 10.61 -2.16 13.64
CA THR A 75 9.32 -2.77 13.95
C THR A 75 9.39 -4.28 13.68
N ASP A 76 8.93 -5.09 14.61
CA ASP A 76 8.84 -6.53 14.43
C ASP A 76 7.77 -6.93 13.39
N VAL A 77 7.82 -8.18 12.91
CA VAL A 77 6.92 -8.63 11.84
C VAL A 77 5.43 -8.47 12.19
N PRO A 78 4.94 -8.88 13.38
CA PRO A 78 3.53 -8.65 13.73
C PRO A 78 3.15 -7.16 13.74
N GLY A 79 4.04 -6.26 14.16
CA GLY A 79 3.82 -4.82 14.09
C GLY A 79 3.68 -4.32 12.66
N ARG A 80 4.55 -4.78 11.76
CA ARG A 80 4.46 -4.45 10.33
C ARG A 80 3.21 -5.02 9.68
N VAL A 81 2.76 -6.23 10.07
CA VAL A 81 1.48 -6.79 9.62
C VAL A 81 0.32 -5.91 10.05
N ALA A 82 0.28 -5.48 11.32
CA ALA A 82 -0.78 -4.60 11.82
C ALA A 82 -0.77 -3.26 11.06
N LYS A 83 0.40 -2.67 10.81
CA LYS A 83 0.55 -1.42 10.06
C LYS A 83 0.08 -1.55 8.61
N ALA A 84 0.46 -2.64 7.92
CA ALA A 84 0.02 -2.91 6.56
C ALA A 84 -1.50 -3.07 6.46
N LEU A 85 -2.12 -3.79 7.41
CA LEU A 85 -3.58 -3.94 7.47
C LEU A 85 -4.30 -2.61 7.70
N LEU A 86 -3.76 -1.74 8.56
CA LEU A 86 -4.31 -0.41 8.81
C LEU A 86 -4.18 0.50 7.59
N ASP A 87 -3.05 0.45 6.87
CA ASP A 87 -2.86 1.20 5.62
C ASP A 87 -3.85 0.73 4.54
N LEU A 88 -4.00 -0.58 4.36
CA LEU A 88 -4.99 -1.14 3.45
C LEU A 88 -6.42 -0.74 3.85
N ALA A 89 -6.74 -0.72 5.15
CA ALA A 89 -8.05 -0.29 5.64
C ALA A 89 -8.32 1.20 5.35
N ASN A 90 -7.33 2.07 5.52
CA ASN A 90 -7.45 3.49 5.21
C ASN A 90 -7.67 3.76 3.72
N ARG A 91 -7.09 2.95 2.85
CA ARG A 91 -7.11 3.16 1.39
C ARG A 91 -8.23 2.42 0.67
N PHE A 92 -8.56 1.23 1.12
CA PHE A 92 -9.48 0.31 0.44
C PHE A 92 -10.58 -0.22 1.36
N GLY A 93 -10.56 0.14 2.65
CA GLY A 93 -11.51 -0.34 3.63
C GLY A 93 -12.91 0.22 3.43
N ARG A 94 -13.91 -0.61 3.71
CA ARG A 94 -15.32 -0.23 3.74
C ARG A 94 -15.86 -0.43 5.16
N PRO A 95 -16.45 0.57 5.79
CA PRO A 95 -17.11 0.40 7.08
C PRO A 95 -18.25 -0.62 6.95
N VAL A 96 -18.35 -1.54 7.91
CA VAL A 96 -19.42 -2.50 8.07
C VAL A 96 -19.87 -2.50 9.54
N GLU A 97 -20.96 -3.20 9.87
CA GLU A 97 -21.55 -3.19 11.22
C GLU A 97 -20.52 -3.56 12.32
N ASP A 98 -19.71 -4.58 12.08
CA ASP A 98 -18.74 -5.10 13.05
C ASP A 98 -17.33 -4.51 12.94
N GLY A 99 -17.05 -3.59 12.01
CA GLY A 99 -15.69 -3.04 11.84
C GLY A 99 -15.39 -2.49 10.45
N ILE A 100 -14.20 -2.76 9.95
CA ILE A 100 -13.77 -2.34 8.60
C ILE A 100 -13.45 -3.57 7.77
N MET A 101 -14.21 -3.78 6.70
CA MET A 101 -13.91 -4.81 5.72
C MET A 101 -12.86 -4.31 4.73
N VAL A 102 -11.76 -5.03 4.60
CA VAL A 102 -10.67 -4.76 3.68
C VAL A 102 -10.64 -5.88 2.64
N ALA A 103 -11.24 -5.64 1.48
CA ALA A 103 -11.10 -6.49 0.32
C ALA A 103 -9.77 -6.11 -0.37
N HIS A 104 -8.74 -6.92 -0.21
CA HIS A 104 -7.41 -6.59 -0.71
C HIS A 104 -6.99 -7.39 -1.94
N ASP A 105 -7.74 -8.45 -2.29
CA ASP A 105 -7.46 -9.39 -3.39
C ASP A 105 -6.02 -9.95 -3.46
N LEU A 106 -5.23 -9.68 -2.43
CA LEU A 106 -3.85 -10.15 -2.32
C LEU A 106 -3.81 -11.62 -1.90
N THR A 107 -2.91 -12.35 -2.48
CA THR A 107 -2.48 -13.65 -1.96
C THR A 107 -1.68 -13.47 -0.66
N GLN A 108 -1.56 -14.52 0.13
CA GLN A 108 -0.72 -14.50 1.34
C GLN A 108 0.77 -14.25 1.02
N GLU A 109 1.22 -14.64 -0.16
CA GLU A 109 2.57 -14.36 -0.64
C GLU A 109 2.77 -12.87 -0.92
N GLU A 110 1.81 -12.25 -1.61
CA GLU A 110 1.85 -10.81 -1.90
C GLU A 110 1.74 -9.97 -0.62
N LEU A 111 0.95 -10.41 0.36
CA LEU A 111 0.90 -9.77 1.67
C LEU A 111 2.23 -9.91 2.42
N ALA A 112 2.88 -11.07 2.33
CA ALA A 112 4.20 -11.30 2.91
C ALA A 112 5.27 -10.40 2.26
N GLN A 113 5.24 -10.24 0.95
CA GLN A 113 6.12 -9.32 0.22
C GLN A 113 5.85 -7.86 0.62
N LEU A 114 4.58 -7.47 0.77
CA LEU A 114 4.19 -6.13 1.22
C LEU A 114 4.76 -5.81 2.61
N VAL A 115 4.72 -6.78 3.52
CA VAL A 115 5.21 -6.66 4.91
C VAL A 115 6.75 -6.78 4.99
N GLY A 116 7.39 -7.36 3.98
CA GLY A 116 8.83 -7.65 4.00
C GLY A 116 9.19 -8.77 4.97
N ALA A 117 8.43 -9.87 4.96
CA ALA A 117 8.66 -11.04 5.83
C ALA A 117 8.30 -12.34 5.12
N SER A 118 8.62 -13.48 5.72
CA SER A 118 8.21 -14.77 5.17
C SER A 118 6.70 -14.98 5.30
N ARG A 119 6.10 -15.66 4.32
CA ARG A 119 4.68 -16.05 4.35
C ARG A 119 4.29 -16.74 5.66
N GLU A 120 5.15 -17.64 6.15
CA GLU A 120 4.92 -18.38 7.41
C GLU A 120 4.79 -17.42 8.61
N THR A 121 5.70 -16.45 8.72
CA THR A 121 5.71 -15.49 9.83
C THR A 121 4.49 -14.55 9.77
N VAL A 122 4.13 -14.10 8.57
CA VAL A 122 2.92 -13.27 8.38
C VAL A 122 1.66 -14.05 8.74
N ASN A 123 1.55 -15.32 8.32
CA ASN A 123 0.41 -16.16 8.65
C ASN A 123 0.30 -16.42 10.16
N LYS A 124 1.42 -16.62 10.86
CA LYS A 124 1.41 -16.74 12.33
C LYS A 124 0.89 -15.47 13.01
N ALA A 125 1.31 -14.30 12.53
CA ALA A 125 0.83 -13.01 13.07
C ALA A 125 -0.67 -12.82 12.82
N LEU A 126 -1.15 -13.13 11.61
CA LEU A 126 -2.58 -13.04 11.26
C LEU A 126 -3.43 -14.01 12.11
N ALA A 127 -2.96 -15.25 12.30
CA ALA A 127 -3.63 -16.25 13.14
C ALA A 127 -3.70 -15.82 14.61
N ASP A 128 -2.62 -15.24 15.15
CA ASP A 128 -2.61 -14.67 16.51
C ASP A 128 -3.63 -13.54 16.64
N PHE A 129 -3.68 -12.60 15.70
CA PHE A 129 -4.65 -11.51 15.71
C PHE A 129 -6.09 -12.01 15.59
N ALA A 130 -6.34 -13.05 14.78
CA ALA A 130 -7.64 -13.68 14.66
C ALA A 130 -8.06 -14.39 15.97
N THR A 131 -7.14 -15.12 16.59
CA THR A 131 -7.39 -15.80 17.88
C THR A 131 -7.71 -14.80 19.00
N ARG A 132 -7.10 -13.63 18.97
CA ARG A 132 -7.37 -12.51 19.90
C ARG A 132 -8.66 -11.76 19.58
N GLY A 133 -9.35 -12.08 18.49
CA GLY A 133 -10.56 -11.39 18.06
C GLY A 133 -10.34 -9.98 17.52
N TRP A 134 -9.10 -9.64 17.07
CA TRP A 134 -8.83 -8.32 16.51
C TRP A 134 -9.23 -8.21 15.04
N LEU A 135 -9.30 -9.35 14.37
CA LEU A 135 -9.72 -9.45 12.98
C LEU A 135 -10.35 -10.83 12.69
N LYS A 136 -11.06 -10.93 11.57
CA LYS A 136 -11.46 -12.20 10.95
C LYS A 136 -10.82 -12.31 9.58
N LEU A 137 -10.29 -13.49 9.28
CA LEU A 137 -9.71 -13.80 7.96
C LEU A 137 -10.79 -14.37 7.06
N GLU A 138 -10.90 -13.84 5.86
CA GLU A 138 -11.75 -14.33 4.79
C GLU A 138 -10.90 -14.70 3.56
N ALA A 139 -11.48 -15.32 2.54
CA ALA A 139 -10.73 -15.88 1.41
C ALA A 139 -9.87 -14.85 0.65
N ARG A 140 -10.35 -13.60 0.52
CA ARG A 140 -9.67 -12.47 -0.16
C ARG A 140 -9.93 -11.16 0.53
N ALA A 141 -10.24 -11.21 1.83
CA ALA A 141 -10.53 -10.03 2.62
C ALA A 141 -10.13 -10.25 4.07
N VAL A 142 -10.00 -9.17 4.79
CA VAL A 142 -9.82 -9.19 6.24
C VAL A 142 -10.85 -8.23 6.85
N LEU A 143 -11.62 -8.70 7.81
CA LEU A 143 -12.48 -7.85 8.61
C LEU A 143 -11.73 -7.43 9.86
N LEU A 144 -11.41 -6.14 9.97
CA LEU A 144 -10.78 -5.56 11.15
C LEU A 144 -11.85 -5.22 12.19
N LEU A 145 -11.79 -5.89 13.34
CA LEU A 145 -12.77 -5.76 14.45
C LEU A 145 -12.29 -4.77 15.52
N ASP A 146 -11.01 -4.83 15.89
CA ASP A 146 -10.43 -3.97 16.94
C ASP A 146 -9.29 -3.13 16.37
N ILE A 147 -9.66 -1.99 15.80
CA ILE A 147 -8.71 -1.04 15.18
C ILE A 147 -7.74 -0.47 16.22
N GLU A 148 -8.18 -0.22 17.44
CA GLU A 148 -7.35 0.40 18.46
C GLU A 148 -6.25 -0.55 18.96
N ARG A 149 -6.50 -1.83 19.07
CA ARG A 149 -5.48 -2.82 19.39
C ARG A 149 -4.49 -3.01 18.24
N LEU A 150 -4.96 -3.02 17.00
CA LEU A 150 -4.07 -3.04 15.84
C LEU A 150 -3.19 -1.80 15.78
N LYS A 151 -3.71 -0.59 16.04
CA LYS A 151 -2.91 0.65 16.12
C LYS A 151 -1.84 0.60 17.21
N ARG A 152 -2.15 0.04 18.38
CA ARG A 152 -1.15 -0.13 19.46
C ARG A 152 -0.06 -1.12 19.06
N ARG A 153 -0.41 -2.15 18.32
CA ARG A 153 0.53 -3.18 17.84
C ARG A 153 1.43 -2.68 16.71
N ALA A 154 0.95 -1.72 15.95
CA ALA A 154 1.65 -1.10 14.81
C ALA A 154 2.71 -0.05 15.20
N ARG A 155 2.84 0.24 16.49
CA ARG A 155 3.81 1.23 17.04
C ARG A 155 5.18 0.64 17.29
#